data_a84a157fe207e3b83d8ccffcdd48d3a7
#
_entry.id   a84a157fe207e3b83d8ccffcdd48d3a7
#
_cell.length_a   1.000
_cell.length_b   1.000
_cell.length_c   1.000
_cell.angle_alpha   90.00
_cell.angle_beta   90.00
_cell.angle_gamma   90.00
#
_symmetry.space_group_name_H-M   'P 1'
#
loop_
_entity.id
_entity.type
_entity.pdbx_description
1 polymer ?
#
loop_
_entity_poly.entity_id
_entity_poly.type
_entity_poly.pdbx_seq_one_letter_code
_entity_poly.pdbx_strand_id
1 'polypeptide(L)'
;MKQFSWILLLPLALLLSACASVQSTAVFYTPSSDRIYPPRDPHAVIPIMSERPSRPYAEIGRFSFQSDLGYPFIMKAIAYNARQAGADAVYIKRAKSWTVPYAYTVPTTVDWVPVGGYYGGGCGGWDGGAVVPITYPGYTEVSYQGFMGIDARMIVFKDMPR
;
A
#
# COMPACT_ATOMS: atom_id res chain seq x y z
N MET A 1 45.34 -8.10 -15.27
CA MET A 1 44.42 -7.01 -14.90
C MET A 1 43.00 -7.31 -15.34
N LYS A 2 42.30 -8.36 -14.78
CA LYS A 2 40.90 -8.74 -15.15
C LYS A 2 39.98 -9.10 -13.96
N GLN A 3 40.36 -8.77 -12.73
CA GLN A 3 39.57 -9.18 -11.53
C GLN A 3 38.75 -8.03 -10.88
N PHE A 4 38.81 -6.81 -11.38
CA PHE A 4 38.13 -5.67 -10.75
C PHE A 4 36.68 -5.47 -11.17
N SER A 5 36.18 -6.20 -12.18
CA SER A 5 34.83 -5.96 -12.74
C SER A 5 33.70 -6.61 -11.94
N TRP A 6 33.98 -7.63 -11.13
CA TRP A 6 32.95 -8.39 -10.39
C TRP A 6 32.52 -7.74 -9.09
N ILE A 7 33.40 -6.93 -8.48
CA ILE A 7 33.11 -6.27 -7.18
C ILE A 7 32.12 -5.11 -7.36
N LEU A 8 32.05 -4.50 -8.55
CA LEU A 8 31.11 -3.42 -8.86
C LEU A 8 29.70 -3.92 -9.26
N LEU A 9 29.56 -5.16 -9.72
CA LEU A 9 28.26 -5.71 -10.11
C LEU A 9 27.39 -6.16 -8.92
N LEU A 10 28.01 -6.53 -7.82
CA LEU A 10 27.28 -6.99 -6.63
C LEU A 10 26.46 -5.90 -5.94
N PRO A 11 26.98 -4.66 -5.71
CA PRO A 11 26.17 -3.59 -5.11
C PRO A 11 25.10 -3.06 -6.07
N LEU A 12 25.30 -3.14 -7.39
CA LEU A 12 24.31 -2.72 -8.38
C LEU A 12 23.11 -3.67 -8.40
N ALA A 13 23.34 -4.99 -8.23
CA ALA A 13 22.26 -5.99 -8.13
C ALA A 13 21.43 -5.83 -6.84
N LEU A 14 22.05 -5.41 -5.73
CA LEU A 14 21.35 -5.13 -4.47
C LEU A 14 20.49 -3.85 -4.52
N LEU A 15 20.86 -2.86 -5.32
CA LEU A 15 20.09 -1.65 -5.51
C LEU A 15 18.83 -1.86 -6.38
N LEU A 16 18.84 -2.87 -7.26
CA LEU A 16 17.69 -3.20 -8.11
C LEU A 16 16.60 -4.02 -7.39
N SER A 17 16.92 -4.64 -6.27
CA SER A 17 15.93 -5.41 -5.49
C SER A 17 15.10 -4.59 -4.52
N ALA A 18 15.37 -3.29 -4.37
CA ALA A 18 14.66 -2.40 -3.43
C ALA A 18 13.34 -1.80 -4.00
N CYS A 19 12.95 -2.13 -5.22
CA CYS A 19 11.82 -1.47 -5.90
C CYS A 19 10.58 -2.34 -6.10
N ALA A 20 10.29 -3.29 -5.25
CA ALA A 20 9.13 -4.15 -5.42
C ALA A 20 8.10 -4.09 -4.29
N SER A 21 7.84 -2.91 -3.74
CA SER A 21 6.54 -2.67 -3.10
C SER A 21 5.64 -1.98 -4.11
N VAL A 22 4.92 -2.75 -4.90
CA VAL A 22 3.80 -2.24 -5.68
C VAL A 22 2.75 -1.78 -4.68
N GLN A 23 2.85 -0.52 -4.26
CA GLN A 23 1.76 0.11 -3.54
C GLN A 23 0.62 0.25 -4.55
N SER A 24 -0.46 -0.46 -4.33
CA SER A 24 -1.69 -0.44 -5.15
C SER A 24 -2.47 0.87 -4.99
N THR A 25 -1.75 1.98 -4.97
CA THR A 25 -2.28 3.32 -4.78
C THR A 25 -2.29 4.05 -6.10
N ALA A 26 -3.47 4.15 -6.71
CA ALA A 26 -3.66 4.96 -7.90
C ALA A 26 -4.22 6.34 -7.51
N VAL A 27 -3.49 7.37 -7.90
CA VAL A 27 -3.87 8.77 -7.69
C VAL A 27 -4.00 9.44 -9.04
N PHE A 28 -5.20 9.91 -9.36
CA PHE A 28 -5.49 10.64 -10.60
C PHE A 28 -5.88 12.07 -10.25
N TYR A 29 -5.04 13.02 -10.66
CA TYR A 29 -5.36 14.44 -10.60
C TYR A 29 -5.73 14.93 -11.98
N THR A 30 -6.88 15.61 -12.08
CA THR A 30 -7.32 16.30 -13.29
C THR A 30 -7.59 17.76 -12.95
N PRO A 31 -6.83 18.72 -13.51
CA PRO A 31 -7.11 20.13 -13.32
C PRO A 31 -8.47 20.48 -13.94
N SER A 32 -9.23 21.32 -13.26
CA SER A 32 -10.52 21.84 -13.74
C SER A 32 -10.39 23.24 -14.33
N SER A 33 -9.18 23.84 -14.30
CA SER A 33 -8.90 25.20 -14.75
C SER A 33 -7.46 25.28 -15.24
N ASP A 34 -7.23 26.11 -16.25
CA ASP A 34 -5.88 26.45 -16.73
C ASP A 34 -5.12 27.37 -15.78
N ARG A 35 -5.82 27.89 -14.77
CA ARG A 35 -5.21 28.75 -13.76
C ARG A 35 -4.39 27.92 -12.78
N ILE A 36 -3.09 28.18 -12.72
CA ILE A 36 -2.17 27.58 -11.76
C ILE A 36 -2.23 28.37 -10.45
N TYR A 37 -2.47 27.67 -9.36
CA TYR A 37 -2.45 28.24 -8.01
C TYR A 37 -1.14 27.89 -7.31
N PRO A 38 -0.52 28.84 -6.60
CA PRO A 38 0.72 28.54 -5.87
C PRO A 38 0.44 27.51 -4.77
N PRO A 39 1.37 26.58 -4.53
CA PRO A 39 1.27 25.61 -3.44
C PRO A 39 1.03 26.34 -2.10
N ARG A 40 0.26 25.70 -1.21
CA ARG A 40 0.07 26.15 0.16
C ARG A 40 1.27 25.79 1.02
N ASP A 41 1.40 26.48 2.15
CA ASP A 41 2.38 26.13 3.15
C ASP A 41 2.34 24.61 3.46
N PRO A 42 3.49 23.92 3.55
CA PRO A 42 3.54 22.48 3.84
C PRO A 42 2.83 22.09 5.15
N HIS A 43 2.74 23.02 6.10
CA HIS A 43 2.07 22.83 7.38
C HIS A 43 0.62 23.31 7.41
N ALA A 44 0.14 23.94 6.32
CA ALA A 44 -1.23 24.39 6.25
C ALA A 44 -2.21 23.23 6.43
N VAL A 45 -3.19 23.42 7.30
CA VAL A 45 -4.28 22.48 7.49
C VAL A 45 -5.29 22.68 6.36
N ILE A 46 -5.46 21.67 5.52
CA ILE A 46 -6.47 21.66 4.47
C ILE A 46 -7.72 20.97 5.01
N PRO A 47 -8.84 21.69 5.21
CA PRO A 47 -10.08 21.06 5.64
C PRO A 47 -10.60 20.11 4.57
N ILE A 48 -10.96 18.90 4.99
CA ILE A 48 -11.58 17.88 4.14
C ILE A 48 -13.03 17.75 4.60
N MET A 49 -13.95 18.06 3.72
CA MET A 49 -15.38 18.14 4.01
C MET A 49 -16.12 16.99 3.33
N SER A 50 -17.11 16.43 3.99
CA SER A 50 -18.03 15.43 3.42
C SER A 50 -19.19 16.07 2.65
N GLU A 51 -19.44 17.36 2.87
CA GLU A 51 -20.53 18.09 2.26
C GLU A 51 -20.00 19.21 1.37
N ARG A 52 -20.83 19.59 0.41
CA ARG A 52 -20.54 20.71 -0.48
C ARG A 52 -20.54 22.02 0.31
N PRO A 53 -19.47 22.86 0.18
CA PRO A 53 -19.42 24.14 0.89
C PRO A 53 -20.58 25.06 0.51
N SER A 54 -21.11 25.77 1.49
CA SER A 54 -22.12 26.81 1.29
C SER A 54 -21.52 28.15 0.80
N ARG A 55 -20.22 28.38 1.08
CA ARG A 55 -19.48 29.57 0.65
C ARG A 55 -19.19 29.54 -0.85
N PRO A 56 -19.13 30.69 -1.54
CA PRO A 56 -18.74 30.77 -2.95
C PRO A 56 -17.32 30.23 -3.15
N TYR A 57 -17.15 29.29 -4.07
CA TYR A 57 -15.88 28.68 -4.39
C TYR A 57 -15.68 28.48 -5.90
N ALA A 58 -14.45 28.27 -6.30
CA ALA A 58 -14.08 27.76 -7.62
C ALA A 58 -13.48 26.36 -7.47
N GLU A 59 -13.86 25.44 -8.33
CA GLU A 59 -13.21 24.12 -8.43
C GLU A 59 -11.94 24.29 -9.25
N ILE A 60 -10.80 23.88 -8.67
CA ILE A 60 -9.48 23.98 -9.31
C ILE A 60 -9.00 22.64 -9.83
N GLY A 61 -9.53 21.54 -9.31
CA GLY A 61 -9.18 20.22 -9.77
C GLY A 61 -10.05 19.13 -9.17
N ARG A 62 -10.04 18.03 -9.86
CA ARG A 62 -10.65 16.78 -9.47
C ARG A 62 -9.57 15.80 -9.05
N PHE A 63 -9.84 15.06 -8.01
CA PHE A 63 -8.94 14.10 -7.44
C PHE A 63 -9.66 12.77 -7.28
N SER A 64 -9.11 11.72 -7.87
CA SER A 64 -9.59 10.35 -7.70
C SER A 64 -8.49 9.52 -7.07
N PHE A 65 -8.81 8.83 -6.01
CA PHE A 65 -7.86 8.08 -5.22
C PHE A 65 -8.40 6.69 -4.92
N GLN A 66 -7.55 5.67 -5.05
CA GLN A 66 -7.85 4.29 -4.68
C GLN A 66 -6.70 3.73 -3.86
N SER A 67 -7.00 3.08 -2.74
CA SER A 67 -5.99 2.44 -1.89
C SER A 67 -6.57 1.34 -1.03
N ASP A 68 -5.73 0.40 -0.68
CA ASP A 68 -5.92 -0.63 0.34
C ASP A 68 -5.33 -0.24 1.71
N LEU A 69 -4.63 0.90 1.79
CA LEU A 69 -3.92 1.35 3.00
C LEU A 69 -4.81 1.97 4.07
N GLY A 70 -6.12 2.01 3.85
CA GLY A 70 -7.08 2.49 4.81
C GLY A 70 -7.28 4.01 4.85
N TYR A 71 -8.35 4.42 5.54
CA TYR A 71 -8.84 5.79 5.57
C TYR A 71 -7.83 6.86 6.04
N PRO A 72 -7.06 6.65 7.12
CA PRO A 72 -6.11 7.68 7.58
C PRO A 72 -5.01 7.99 6.57
N PHE A 73 -4.55 6.99 5.85
CA PHE A 73 -3.55 7.18 4.78
C PHE A 73 -4.14 7.98 3.63
N ILE A 74 -5.34 7.63 3.21
CA ILE A 74 -6.05 8.33 2.13
C ILE A 74 -6.23 9.81 2.48
N MET A 75 -6.64 10.14 3.70
CA MET A 75 -6.82 11.53 4.14
C MET A 75 -5.50 12.32 4.11
N LYS A 76 -4.40 11.72 4.54
CA LYS A 76 -3.07 12.33 4.45
C LYS A 76 -2.65 12.60 3.00
N ALA A 77 -2.88 11.64 2.10
CA ALA A 77 -2.55 11.80 0.69
C ALA A 77 -3.40 12.88 0.02
N ILE A 78 -4.70 12.94 0.32
CA ILE A 78 -5.59 14.00 -0.15
C ILE A 78 -5.10 15.37 0.31
N ALA A 79 -4.82 15.54 1.61
CA ALA A 79 -4.35 16.80 2.16
C ALA A 79 -3.01 17.25 1.56
N TYR A 80 -2.09 16.31 1.35
CA TYR A 80 -0.81 16.57 0.71
C TYR A 80 -1.00 17.09 -0.73
N ASN A 81 -1.75 16.38 -1.56
CA ASN A 81 -1.97 16.76 -2.95
C ASN A 81 -2.77 18.07 -3.07
N ALA A 82 -3.71 18.32 -2.17
CA ALA A 82 -4.47 19.57 -2.14
C ALA A 82 -3.57 20.79 -1.84
N ARG A 83 -2.59 20.63 -0.90
CA ARG A 83 -1.57 21.67 -0.65
C ARG A 83 -0.73 21.95 -1.90
N GLN A 84 -0.28 20.92 -2.58
CA GLN A 84 0.52 21.06 -3.81
C GLN A 84 -0.27 21.76 -4.92
N ALA A 85 -1.57 21.48 -5.03
CA ALA A 85 -2.45 22.14 -6.00
C ALA A 85 -2.88 23.56 -5.60
N GLY A 86 -2.51 24.04 -4.41
CA GLY A 86 -2.89 25.37 -3.90
C GLY A 86 -4.35 25.46 -3.47
N ALA A 87 -5.00 24.36 -3.12
CA ALA A 87 -6.38 24.32 -2.66
C ALA A 87 -6.55 24.95 -1.27
N ASP A 88 -7.69 25.58 -1.04
CA ASP A 88 -8.10 26.05 0.28
C ASP A 88 -8.81 24.96 1.10
N ALA A 89 -9.52 24.07 0.39
CA ALA A 89 -10.22 22.97 0.98
C ALA A 89 -10.45 21.86 -0.05
N VAL A 90 -10.84 20.70 0.44
CA VAL A 90 -11.28 19.56 -0.37
C VAL A 90 -12.68 19.17 0.08
N TYR A 91 -13.59 18.90 -0.86
CA TYR A 91 -14.81 18.21 -0.49
C TYR A 91 -14.92 16.84 -1.19
N ILE A 92 -15.37 15.85 -0.43
CA ILE A 92 -15.53 14.47 -0.91
C ILE A 92 -16.89 14.38 -1.60
N LYS A 93 -16.87 14.16 -2.92
CA LYS A 93 -18.10 13.99 -3.69
C LYS A 93 -18.65 12.56 -3.55
N ARG A 94 -17.76 11.58 -3.46
CA ARG A 94 -18.09 10.16 -3.37
C ARG A 94 -17.00 9.42 -2.63
N ALA A 95 -17.41 8.55 -1.73
CA ALA A 95 -16.55 7.55 -1.13
C ALA A 95 -17.20 6.17 -1.33
N LYS A 96 -16.42 5.16 -1.68
CA LYS A 96 -16.85 3.79 -1.89
C LYS A 96 -15.80 2.85 -1.35
N SER A 97 -16.22 1.82 -0.63
CA SER A 97 -15.37 0.70 -0.24
C SER A 97 -15.84 -0.57 -0.93
N TRP A 98 -14.89 -1.45 -1.24
CA TRP A 98 -15.15 -2.77 -1.79
C TRP A 98 -14.07 -3.74 -1.38
N THR A 99 -14.34 -5.02 -1.51
CA THR A 99 -13.37 -6.09 -1.28
C THR A 99 -13.11 -6.82 -2.59
N VAL A 100 -11.87 -7.22 -2.78
CA VAL A 100 -11.45 -8.04 -3.91
C VAL A 100 -10.96 -9.37 -3.36
N PRO A 101 -11.54 -10.50 -3.80
CA PRO A 101 -11.00 -11.81 -3.45
C PRO A 101 -9.68 -12.02 -4.18
N TYR A 102 -8.71 -12.59 -3.50
CA TYR A 102 -7.49 -13.10 -4.10
C TYR A 102 -7.22 -14.51 -3.58
N ALA A 103 -6.80 -15.37 -4.48
CA ALA A 103 -6.45 -16.74 -4.13
C ALA A 103 -4.94 -16.87 -4.05
N TYR A 104 -4.44 -17.47 -2.99
CA TYR A 104 -3.05 -17.88 -2.90
C TYR A 104 -2.97 -19.39 -2.66
N THR A 105 -1.97 -20.00 -3.25
CA THR A 105 -1.74 -21.43 -3.12
C THR A 105 -0.66 -21.67 -2.10
N VAL A 106 -1.01 -22.39 -1.04
CA VAL A 106 -0.03 -22.93 -0.10
C VAL A 106 0.55 -24.20 -0.74
N PRO A 107 1.86 -24.24 -1.00
CA PRO A 107 2.46 -25.41 -1.63
C PRO A 107 2.41 -26.64 -0.72
N THR A 108 2.43 -27.80 -1.33
CA THR A 108 2.64 -29.06 -0.60
C THR A 108 3.97 -29.02 0.13
N THR A 109 3.97 -29.29 1.42
CA THR A 109 5.17 -29.39 2.24
C THR A 109 5.36 -30.83 2.71
N VAL A 110 6.63 -31.24 2.87
CA VAL A 110 6.98 -32.53 3.41
C VAL A 110 7.88 -32.31 4.64
N ASP A 111 7.37 -32.71 5.80
CA ASP A 111 8.14 -32.70 7.03
C ASP A 111 8.63 -34.09 7.36
N TRP A 112 9.87 -34.19 7.82
CA TRP A 112 10.47 -35.43 8.27
C TRP A 112 10.29 -35.55 9.78
N VAL A 113 9.41 -36.44 10.21
CA VAL A 113 9.09 -36.64 11.62
C VAL A 113 9.74 -37.93 12.13
N PRO A 114 10.48 -37.86 13.24
CA PRO A 114 11.06 -39.07 13.86
C PRO A 114 9.92 -39.91 14.43
N VAL A 115 9.86 -41.17 14.02
CA VAL A 115 8.94 -42.16 14.57
C VAL A 115 9.74 -43.24 15.30
N GLY A 116 9.37 -43.50 16.57
CA GLY A 116 9.91 -44.61 17.33
C GLY A 116 11.25 -44.35 17.99
N GLY A 117 11.36 -43.35 18.82
CA GLY A 117 12.37 -43.23 19.85
C GLY A 117 11.76 -43.64 21.19
N TYR A 118 11.95 -44.85 21.64
CA TYR A 118 11.74 -45.21 23.05
C TYR A 118 12.79 -44.48 23.88
N TYR A 119 12.36 -43.65 24.82
CA TYR A 119 13.23 -43.17 25.88
C TYR A 119 13.55 -44.31 26.82
N GLY A 120 14.51 -45.13 26.45
CA GLY A 120 15.16 -46.04 27.39
C GLY A 120 16.12 -45.20 28.20
N GLY A 121 15.83 -45.04 29.51
CA GLY A 121 16.76 -44.39 30.45
C GLY A 121 18.03 -45.20 30.59
N GLY A 122 19.08 -44.89 29.84
CA GLY A 122 20.41 -45.44 29.88
C GLY A 122 21.36 -44.54 29.12
N CYS A 123 22.48 -44.19 29.75
CA CYS A 123 23.54 -43.38 29.17
C CYS A 123 24.15 -44.05 27.95
N GLY A 124 23.73 -43.71 26.76
CA GLY A 124 24.41 -44.25 25.58
C GLY A 124 23.53 -44.35 24.35
N GLY A 125 23.90 -43.63 23.33
CA GLY A 125 23.55 -43.92 21.96
C GLY A 125 22.14 -43.47 21.52
N TRP A 126 22.11 -42.63 20.52
CA TRP A 126 20.96 -42.41 19.68
C TRP A 126 20.79 -43.64 18.80
N ASP A 127 20.05 -44.66 19.27
CA ASP A 127 19.63 -45.73 18.39
C ASP A 127 18.63 -45.18 17.39
N GLY A 128 19.01 -45.25 16.14
CA GLY A 128 18.40 -44.63 14.99
C GLY A 128 16.89 -44.80 14.89
N GLY A 129 16.18 -43.83 15.43
CA GLY A 129 14.76 -43.68 15.15
C GLY A 129 14.57 -43.44 13.66
N ALA A 130 13.71 -44.25 13.04
CA ALA A 130 13.36 -44.00 11.64
C ALA A 130 12.66 -42.62 11.52
N VAL A 131 13.07 -41.83 10.54
CA VAL A 131 12.33 -40.62 10.16
C VAL A 131 11.42 -40.97 8.99
N VAL A 132 10.17 -40.59 9.08
CA VAL A 132 9.21 -40.76 8.01
C VAL A 132 8.74 -39.41 7.46
N PRO A 133 8.58 -39.30 6.15
CA PRO A 133 8.02 -38.08 5.57
C PRO A 133 6.53 -38.03 5.84
N ILE A 134 6.07 -36.92 6.40
CA ILE A 134 4.65 -36.57 6.45
C ILE A 134 4.41 -35.49 5.39
N THR A 135 3.55 -35.79 4.44
CA THR A 135 3.16 -34.86 3.39
C THR A 135 1.91 -34.10 3.80
N TYR A 136 2.04 -32.82 3.89
CA TYR A 136 0.89 -31.91 4.03
C TYR A 136 0.48 -31.46 2.64
N PRO A 137 -0.72 -31.85 2.18
CA PRO A 137 -1.17 -31.48 0.84
C PRO A 137 -1.31 -29.97 0.74
N GLY A 138 -0.87 -29.44 -0.39
CA GLY A 138 -1.10 -28.03 -0.70
C GLY A 138 -2.59 -27.75 -0.85
N TYR A 139 -2.98 -26.53 -0.55
CA TYR A 139 -4.36 -26.06 -0.71
C TYR A 139 -4.40 -24.64 -1.22
N THR A 140 -5.54 -24.27 -1.80
CA THR A 140 -5.79 -22.89 -2.22
C THR A 140 -6.70 -22.23 -1.19
N GLU A 141 -6.23 -21.12 -0.64
CA GLU A 141 -7.01 -20.30 0.26
C GLU A 141 -7.44 -19.02 -0.45
N VAL A 142 -8.69 -18.63 -0.22
CA VAL A 142 -9.23 -17.38 -0.72
C VAL A 142 -9.26 -16.38 0.42
N SER A 143 -8.52 -15.30 0.27
CA SER A 143 -8.52 -14.17 1.18
C SER A 143 -9.18 -12.96 0.51
N TYR A 144 -9.50 -11.93 1.29
CA TYR A 144 -10.18 -10.73 0.79
C TYR A 144 -9.38 -9.49 1.16
N GLN A 145 -9.04 -8.69 0.16
CA GLN A 145 -8.38 -7.41 0.36
C GLN A 145 -9.39 -6.28 0.22
N GLY A 146 -9.46 -5.43 1.26
CA GLY A 146 -10.33 -4.27 1.27
C GLY A 146 -9.70 -3.10 0.52
N PHE A 147 -10.51 -2.42 -0.27
CA PHE A 147 -10.13 -1.19 -0.98
C PHE A 147 -11.09 -0.07 -0.66
N MET A 148 -10.59 1.16 -0.70
CA MET A 148 -11.38 2.36 -0.63
C MET A 148 -11.08 3.27 -1.80
N GLY A 149 -12.13 3.77 -2.46
CA GLY A 149 -12.04 4.77 -3.51
C GLY A 149 -12.72 6.07 -3.08
N ILE A 150 -12.05 7.19 -3.35
CA ILE A 150 -12.56 8.53 -3.06
C ILE A 150 -12.48 9.38 -4.32
N ASP A 151 -13.60 10.03 -4.65
CA ASP A 151 -13.70 11.09 -5.65
C ASP A 151 -13.93 12.42 -4.91
N ALA A 152 -12.95 13.29 -5.00
CA ALA A 152 -12.95 14.55 -4.29
C ALA A 152 -12.70 15.73 -5.23
N ARG A 153 -13.11 16.94 -4.80
CA ARG A 153 -12.93 18.21 -5.49
C ARG A 153 -12.02 19.10 -4.67
N MET A 154 -10.99 19.62 -5.31
CA MET A 154 -10.16 20.66 -4.74
C MET A 154 -10.73 22.00 -5.08
N ILE A 155 -10.90 22.83 -4.08
CA ILE A 155 -11.59 24.11 -4.20
C ILE A 155 -10.78 25.26 -3.62
N VAL A 156 -11.11 26.42 -4.12
CA VAL A 156 -10.59 27.71 -3.67
C VAL A 156 -11.76 28.60 -3.37
N PHE A 157 -11.79 29.21 -2.18
CA PHE A 157 -12.82 30.17 -1.81
C PHE A 157 -12.60 31.52 -2.50
N LYS A 158 -13.67 32.09 -3.06
CA LYS A 158 -13.59 33.34 -3.82
C LYS A 158 -13.44 34.60 -2.93
N ASP A 159 -13.80 34.46 -1.66
CA ASP A 159 -13.80 35.50 -0.65
C ASP A 159 -12.52 35.53 0.22
N MET A 160 -11.57 34.65 -0.02
CA MET A 160 -10.29 34.67 0.68
C MET A 160 -9.25 35.53 -0.06
N PRO A 161 -8.60 36.48 0.64
CA PRO A 161 -7.44 37.20 0.10
C PRO A 161 -6.29 36.19 -0.13
N ARG A 162 -5.56 36.36 -1.20
CA ARG A 162 -4.42 35.52 -1.60
C ARG A 162 -3.15 36.31 -1.69
#